data_bd3535d20bdd14fd3e7e26f8a9b7d46f
#
_entry.id   bd3535d20bdd14fd3e7e26f8a9b7d46f
#
_cell.length_a   1.000
_cell.length_b   1.000
_cell.length_c   1.000
_cell.angle_alpha   90.00
_cell.angle_beta   90.00
_cell.angle_gamma   90.00
#
_symmetry.space_group_name_H-M   'P 1'
#
loop_
_entity.id
_entity.type
_entity.pdbx_description
1 polymer ?
#
loop_
_entity_poly.entity_id
_entity_poly.type
_entity_poly.pdbx_seq_one_letter_code
_entity_poly.pdbx_strand_id
1 'polypeptide(L)'
;MSDSDEPRAGEWQFFLWWMLAFLGFPLGGVLALVLVGSVEGAASGALGGALAGAVIGAAQWLVLRRYLRVGPEWILATAFGVGIGDALGALLTGAGTGIGALLITGLATGVAVGLLQWGALLAGPAPGRGHVGSGSRDRLAAGLLSDVGHWS
;
A
#
# COMPACT_ATOMS: atom_id res chain seq x y z
N MET A 1 29.48 17.21 -22.93
CA MET A 1 28.90 15.88 -22.65
C MET A 1 28.82 15.81 -21.14
N SER A 2 27.64 15.99 -20.59
CA SER A 2 27.40 16.22 -19.16
C SER A 2 27.23 14.89 -18.42
N ASP A 3 27.99 14.74 -17.33
CA ASP A 3 28.02 13.61 -16.37
C ASP A 3 26.71 13.40 -15.58
N SER A 4 25.53 13.61 -16.19
CA SER A 4 24.26 13.63 -15.47
C SER A 4 23.40 12.36 -15.59
N ASP A 5 23.88 11.31 -16.28
CA ASP A 5 23.07 10.12 -16.57
C ASP A 5 23.43 8.85 -15.76
N GLU A 6 24.29 8.98 -14.75
CA GLU A 6 24.50 7.85 -13.83
C GLU A 6 23.33 7.80 -12.81
N PRO A 7 22.53 6.72 -12.81
CA PRO A 7 21.46 6.58 -11.82
C PRO A 7 22.07 6.59 -10.42
N ARG A 8 21.57 7.51 -9.58
CA ARG A 8 22.03 7.62 -8.20
C ARG A 8 21.88 6.26 -7.50
N ALA A 9 22.86 5.86 -6.72
CA ALA A 9 22.87 4.54 -6.04
C ALA A 9 21.55 4.20 -5.31
N GLY A 10 20.81 5.22 -4.83
CA GLY A 10 19.50 5.04 -4.22
C GLY A 10 18.37 4.62 -5.18
N GLU A 11 18.46 5.03 -6.45
CA GLU A 11 17.47 4.69 -7.46
C GLU A 11 17.57 3.21 -7.87
N TRP A 12 18.79 2.71 -8.00
CA TRP A 12 19.04 1.29 -8.25
C TRP A 12 18.59 0.39 -7.09
N GLN A 13 18.85 0.81 -5.86
CA GLN A 13 18.38 0.08 -4.69
C GLN A 13 16.85 0.03 -4.62
N PHE A 14 16.17 1.16 -4.88
CA PHE A 14 14.73 1.19 -4.96
C PHE A 14 14.21 0.25 -6.05
N PHE A 15 14.79 0.31 -7.24
CA PHE A 15 14.40 -0.56 -8.37
C PHE A 15 14.56 -2.04 -8.03
N LEU A 16 15.68 -2.45 -7.43
CA LEU A 16 15.91 -3.84 -7.02
C LEU A 16 14.90 -4.31 -5.97
N TRP A 17 14.64 -3.48 -4.94
CA TRP A 17 13.63 -3.80 -3.93
C TRP A 17 12.24 -3.87 -4.52
N TRP A 18 11.92 -2.98 -5.46
CA TRP A 18 10.65 -2.99 -6.16
C TRP A 18 10.48 -4.25 -7.02
N MET A 19 11.54 -4.67 -7.72
CA MET A 19 11.56 -5.93 -8.46
C MET A 19 11.34 -7.14 -7.54
N LEU A 20 11.93 -7.15 -6.35
CA LEU A 20 11.68 -8.19 -5.36
C LEU A 20 10.23 -8.20 -4.87
N ALA A 21 9.56 -7.06 -4.79
CA ALA A 21 8.14 -6.99 -4.45
C ALA A 21 7.23 -7.71 -5.46
N PHE A 22 7.66 -7.84 -6.73
CA PHE A 22 6.95 -8.63 -7.73
C PHE A 22 6.88 -10.13 -7.40
N LEU A 23 7.77 -10.66 -6.57
CA LEU A 23 7.65 -12.02 -6.06
C LEU A 23 6.38 -12.23 -5.21
N GLY A 24 5.79 -11.15 -4.72
CA GLY A 24 4.48 -11.19 -4.06
C GLY A 24 3.36 -11.73 -4.96
N PHE A 25 3.45 -11.55 -6.29
CA PHE A 25 2.43 -12.02 -7.23
C PHE A 25 2.37 -13.56 -7.31
N PRO A 26 3.46 -14.27 -7.65
CA PRO A 26 3.42 -15.73 -7.69
C PRO A 26 3.16 -16.32 -6.30
N LEU A 27 3.73 -15.76 -5.24
CA LEU A 27 3.50 -16.23 -3.88
C LEU A 27 2.03 -16.05 -3.45
N GLY A 28 1.45 -14.89 -3.72
CA GLY A 28 0.05 -14.60 -3.44
C GLY A 28 -0.89 -15.50 -4.24
N GLY A 29 -0.61 -15.71 -5.54
CA GLY A 29 -1.38 -16.58 -6.41
C GLY A 29 -1.35 -18.05 -5.96
N VAL A 30 -0.18 -18.57 -5.63
CA VAL A 30 -0.04 -19.94 -5.10
C VAL A 30 -0.77 -20.08 -3.76
N LEU A 31 -0.62 -19.13 -2.85
CA LEU A 31 -1.30 -19.17 -1.57
C LEU A 31 -2.82 -19.14 -1.73
N ALA A 32 -3.34 -18.27 -2.60
CA ALA A 32 -4.77 -18.21 -2.91
C ALA A 32 -5.28 -19.54 -3.48
N LEU A 33 -4.55 -20.13 -4.43
CA LEU A 33 -4.89 -21.40 -5.03
C LEU A 33 -4.91 -22.55 -4.01
N VAL A 34 -3.95 -22.58 -3.09
CA VAL A 34 -3.87 -23.62 -2.05
C VAL A 34 -4.98 -23.49 -1.01
N LEU A 35 -5.33 -22.27 -0.61
CA LEU A 35 -6.29 -22.03 0.48
C LEU A 35 -7.73 -21.91 0.00
N VAL A 36 -7.96 -21.37 -1.19
CA VAL A 36 -9.32 -21.12 -1.72
C VAL A 36 -9.66 -22.06 -2.88
N GLY A 37 -8.64 -22.51 -3.61
CA GLY A 37 -8.84 -23.32 -4.82
C GLY A 37 -8.98 -22.46 -6.07
N SER A 38 -9.57 -23.07 -7.12
CA SER A 38 -9.83 -22.37 -8.40
C SER A 38 -10.96 -21.35 -8.26
N VAL A 39 -10.89 -20.29 -9.09
CA VAL A 39 -11.96 -19.28 -9.15
C VAL A 39 -13.12 -19.85 -9.98
N GLU A 40 -14.21 -20.19 -9.29
CA GLU A 40 -15.43 -20.74 -9.91
C GLU A 40 -16.56 -19.70 -9.97
N GLY A 41 -16.38 -18.54 -9.32
CA GLY A 41 -17.36 -17.46 -9.29
C GLY A 41 -16.88 -16.27 -8.46
N ALA A 42 -17.77 -15.32 -8.24
CA ALA A 42 -17.45 -14.06 -7.54
C ALA A 42 -16.94 -14.26 -6.12
N ALA A 43 -17.50 -15.22 -5.37
CA ALA A 43 -17.11 -15.46 -3.98
C ALA A 43 -15.68 -16.01 -3.88
N SER A 44 -15.33 -17.04 -4.67
CA SER A 44 -13.97 -17.58 -4.72
C SER A 44 -12.99 -16.58 -5.32
N GLY A 45 -13.41 -15.79 -6.31
CA GLY A 45 -12.61 -14.66 -6.84
C GLY A 45 -12.33 -13.61 -5.78
N ALA A 46 -13.34 -13.20 -5.00
CA ALA A 46 -13.18 -12.23 -3.92
C ALA A 46 -12.20 -12.73 -2.85
N LEU A 47 -12.36 -13.97 -2.37
CA LEU A 47 -11.53 -14.54 -1.31
C LEU A 47 -10.09 -14.80 -1.80
N GLY A 48 -9.94 -15.44 -2.96
CA GLY A 48 -8.63 -15.71 -3.56
C GLY A 48 -7.90 -14.43 -3.89
N GLY A 49 -8.60 -13.47 -4.51
CA GLY A 49 -8.06 -12.15 -4.82
C GLY A 49 -7.65 -11.37 -3.58
N ALA A 50 -8.47 -11.39 -2.51
CA ALA A 50 -8.12 -10.71 -1.26
C ALA A 50 -6.87 -11.31 -0.60
N LEU A 51 -6.73 -12.64 -0.58
CA LEU A 51 -5.54 -13.31 -0.07
C LEU A 51 -4.31 -12.99 -0.91
N ALA A 52 -4.40 -13.13 -2.23
CA ALA A 52 -3.30 -12.78 -3.13
C ALA A 52 -2.93 -11.30 -2.98
N GLY A 53 -3.93 -10.41 -2.96
CA GLY A 53 -3.76 -8.98 -2.77
C GLY A 53 -3.11 -8.61 -1.44
N ALA A 54 -3.42 -9.33 -0.35
CA ALA A 54 -2.77 -9.12 0.95
C ALA A 54 -1.27 -9.43 0.88
N VAL A 55 -0.87 -10.54 0.24
CA VAL A 55 0.54 -10.91 0.07
C VAL A 55 1.26 -9.89 -0.82
N ILE A 56 0.66 -9.53 -1.96
CA ILE A 56 1.20 -8.52 -2.88
C ILE A 56 1.35 -7.18 -2.16
N GLY A 57 0.29 -6.72 -1.48
CA GLY A 57 0.27 -5.47 -0.73
C GLY A 57 1.31 -5.44 0.39
N ALA A 58 1.51 -6.56 1.10
CA ALA A 58 2.55 -6.67 2.13
C ALA A 58 3.95 -6.56 1.53
N ALA A 59 4.23 -7.26 0.41
CA ALA A 59 5.51 -7.16 -0.28
C ALA A 59 5.79 -5.72 -0.76
N GLN A 60 4.81 -5.06 -1.37
CA GLN A 60 4.91 -3.67 -1.79
C GLN A 60 5.10 -2.71 -0.60
N TRP A 61 4.31 -2.89 0.47
CA TRP A 61 4.40 -2.05 1.67
C TRP A 61 5.77 -2.14 2.34
N LEU A 62 6.37 -3.33 2.42
CA LEU A 62 7.72 -3.51 2.98
C LEU A 62 8.77 -2.68 2.23
N VAL A 63 8.61 -2.49 0.94
CA VAL A 63 9.50 -1.62 0.15
C VAL A 63 9.10 -0.16 0.33
N LEU A 64 7.83 0.17 0.09
CA LEU A 64 7.34 1.56 0.09
C LEU A 64 7.57 2.28 1.41
N ARG A 65 7.37 1.62 2.56
CA ARG A 65 7.55 2.22 3.89
C ARG A 65 8.97 2.73 4.16
N ARG A 66 9.95 2.31 3.33
CA ARG A 66 11.35 2.78 3.45
C ARG A 66 11.57 4.12 2.74
N TYR A 67 10.73 4.40 1.75
CA TYR A 67 10.86 5.57 0.88
C TYR A 67 9.71 6.55 1.03
N LEU A 68 8.53 6.05 1.40
CA LEU A 68 7.30 6.83 1.55
C LEU A 68 6.68 6.60 2.93
N ARG A 69 5.94 7.59 3.40
CA ARG A 69 5.16 7.48 4.66
C ARG A 69 3.84 6.77 4.39
N VAL A 70 3.91 5.46 4.14
CA VAL A 70 2.74 4.62 3.84
C VAL A 70 2.54 3.64 5.00
N GLY A 71 1.35 3.62 5.57
CA GLY A 71 0.99 2.73 6.64
C GLY A 71 0.46 1.36 6.16
N PRO A 72 0.05 0.49 7.08
CA PRO A 72 -0.48 -0.84 6.76
C PRO A 72 -1.81 -0.81 6.01
N GLU A 73 -2.51 0.35 5.94
CA GLU A 73 -3.68 0.58 5.10
C GLU A 73 -3.43 0.29 3.62
N TRP A 74 -2.16 0.37 3.17
CA TRP A 74 -1.76 -0.04 1.83
C TRP A 74 -2.03 -1.51 1.56
N ILE A 75 -1.77 -2.37 2.55
CA ILE A 75 -2.02 -3.82 2.44
C ILE A 75 -3.52 -4.06 2.28
N LEU A 76 -4.34 -3.39 3.10
CA LEU A 76 -5.80 -3.50 3.04
C LEU A 76 -6.34 -2.99 1.70
N ALA A 77 -5.87 -1.83 1.23
CA ALA A 77 -6.26 -1.27 -0.06
C ALA A 77 -5.95 -2.25 -1.21
N THR A 78 -4.78 -2.88 -1.19
CA THR A 78 -4.41 -3.87 -2.20
C THR A 78 -5.26 -5.14 -2.08
N ALA A 79 -5.44 -5.67 -0.87
CA ALA A 79 -6.24 -6.87 -0.62
C ALA A 79 -7.70 -6.70 -1.08
N PHE A 80 -8.34 -5.61 -0.67
CA PHE A 80 -9.72 -5.31 -1.11
C PHE A 80 -9.79 -5.00 -2.61
N GLY A 81 -8.81 -4.30 -3.15
CA GLY A 81 -8.76 -3.97 -4.57
C GLY A 81 -8.69 -5.20 -5.45
N VAL A 82 -7.79 -6.15 -5.13
CA VAL A 82 -7.68 -7.41 -5.88
C VAL A 82 -8.92 -8.25 -5.67
N GLY A 83 -9.41 -8.39 -4.43
CA GLY A 83 -10.62 -9.16 -4.15
C GLY A 83 -11.87 -8.65 -4.87
N ILE A 84 -12.11 -7.34 -4.87
CA ILE A 84 -13.23 -6.70 -5.59
C ILE A 84 -13.04 -6.86 -7.10
N GLY A 85 -11.83 -6.62 -7.60
CA GLY A 85 -11.54 -6.72 -9.02
C GLY A 85 -11.73 -8.12 -9.58
N ASP A 86 -11.24 -9.13 -8.86
CA ASP A 86 -11.39 -10.53 -9.26
C ASP A 86 -12.85 -11.02 -9.14
N ALA A 87 -13.58 -10.56 -8.13
CA ALA A 87 -15.02 -10.83 -8.02
C ALA A 87 -15.80 -10.23 -9.20
N LEU A 88 -15.52 -8.97 -9.55
CA LEU A 88 -16.14 -8.31 -10.69
C LEU A 88 -15.74 -8.98 -12.00
N GLY A 89 -14.47 -9.34 -12.15
CA GLY A 89 -13.98 -10.09 -13.30
C GLY A 89 -14.72 -11.41 -13.47
N ALA A 90 -14.87 -12.18 -12.40
CA ALA A 90 -15.60 -13.44 -12.42
C ALA A 90 -17.10 -13.26 -12.78
N LEU A 91 -17.73 -12.19 -12.26
CA LEU A 91 -19.13 -11.86 -12.62
C LEU A 91 -19.27 -11.49 -14.10
N LEU A 92 -18.37 -10.69 -14.61
CA LEU A 92 -18.45 -10.18 -15.99
C LEU A 92 -18.09 -11.23 -17.04
N THR A 93 -17.25 -12.21 -16.67
CA THR A 93 -16.70 -13.20 -17.61
C THR A 93 -17.21 -14.62 -17.36
N GLY A 94 -18.05 -14.83 -16.33
CA GLY A 94 -18.45 -16.16 -15.90
C GLY A 94 -17.26 -17.01 -15.41
N ALA A 95 -16.26 -16.39 -14.79
CA ALA A 95 -15.01 -17.01 -14.36
C ALA A 95 -14.20 -17.65 -15.53
N GLY A 96 -14.39 -17.14 -16.74
CA GLY A 96 -13.68 -17.61 -17.93
C GLY A 96 -12.17 -17.38 -17.84
N THR A 97 -11.39 -18.29 -18.45
CA THR A 97 -9.93 -18.25 -18.48
C THR A 97 -9.35 -17.89 -19.85
N GLY A 98 -10.21 -17.56 -20.82
CA GLY A 98 -9.77 -17.07 -22.13
C GLY A 98 -9.11 -15.70 -22.04
N ILE A 99 -8.30 -15.34 -23.03
CA ILE A 99 -7.53 -14.07 -23.05
C ILE A 99 -8.44 -12.85 -22.83
N GLY A 100 -9.62 -12.81 -23.47
CA GLY A 100 -10.58 -11.72 -23.29
C GLY A 100 -11.09 -11.62 -21.84
N ALA A 101 -11.40 -12.75 -21.21
CA ALA A 101 -11.81 -12.79 -19.81
C ALA A 101 -10.71 -12.31 -18.87
N LEU A 102 -9.47 -12.74 -19.10
CA LEU A 102 -8.30 -12.30 -18.31
C LEU A 102 -8.03 -10.79 -18.46
N LEU A 103 -8.20 -10.24 -19.64
CA LEU A 103 -8.06 -8.79 -19.88
C LEU A 103 -9.15 -8.00 -19.12
N ILE A 104 -10.40 -8.45 -19.16
CA ILE A 104 -11.51 -7.81 -18.44
C ILE A 104 -11.26 -7.88 -16.93
N THR A 105 -10.88 -9.06 -16.41
CA THR A 105 -10.57 -9.25 -14.99
C THR A 105 -9.37 -8.36 -14.58
N GLY A 106 -8.30 -8.37 -15.36
CA GLY A 106 -7.12 -7.54 -15.08
C GLY A 106 -7.42 -6.04 -15.09
N LEU A 107 -8.29 -5.57 -16.01
CA LEU A 107 -8.72 -4.18 -16.02
C LEU A 107 -9.56 -3.83 -14.79
N ALA A 108 -10.53 -4.67 -14.44
CA ALA A 108 -11.36 -4.46 -13.25
C ALA A 108 -10.50 -4.43 -11.98
N THR A 109 -9.57 -5.39 -11.84
CA THR A 109 -8.64 -5.46 -10.71
C THR A 109 -7.70 -4.26 -10.67
N GLY A 110 -7.14 -3.86 -11.81
CA GLY A 110 -6.26 -2.69 -11.89
C GLY A 110 -6.95 -1.39 -11.48
N VAL A 111 -8.18 -1.17 -11.95
CA VAL A 111 -9.00 0.00 -11.56
C VAL A 111 -9.33 -0.03 -10.07
N ALA A 112 -9.80 -1.17 -9.55
CA ALA A 112 -10.15 -1.30 -8.13
C ALA A 112 -8.94 -1.07 -7.21
N VAL A 113 -7.82 -1.70 -7.49
CA VAL A 113 -6.55 -1.51 -6.75
C VAL A 113 -6.09 -0.06 -6.84
N GLY A 114 -6.06 0.52 -8.04
CA GLY A 114 -5.60 1.89 -8.24
C GLY A 114 -6.43 2.91 -7.45
N LEU A 115 -7.74 2.79 -7.44
CA LEU A 115 -8.63 3.68 -6.69
C LEU A 115 -8.45 3.54 -5.17
N LEU A 116 -8.34 2.31 -4.66
CA LEU A 116 -8.17 2.08 -3.23
C LEU A 116 -6.79 2.49 -2.73
N GLN A 117 -5.73 2.22 -3.49
CA GLN A 117 -4.38 2.68 -3.16
C GLN A 117 -4.27 4.20 -3.22
N TRP A 118 -4.92 4.85 -4.19
CA TRP A 118 -5.02 6.31 -4.24
C TRP A 118 -5.70 6.85 -3.00
N GLY A 119 -6.84 6.26 -2.59
CA GLY A 119 -7.53 6.61 -1.36
C GLY A 119 -6.67 6.42 -0.11
N ALA A 120 -5.91 5.33 -0.03
CA ALA A 120 -4.98 5.07 1.07
C ALA A 120 -3.85 6.13 1.15
N LEU A 121 -3.33 6.58 0.01
CA LEU A 121 -2.33 7.66 -0.02
C LEU A 121 -2.90 9.00 0.44
N LEU A 122 -4.15 9.31 0.08
CA LEU A 122 -4.82 10.54 0.50
C LEU A 122 -5.21 10.51 1.99
N ALA A 123 -5.54 9.34 2.53
CA ALA A 123 -5.89 9.14 3.93
C ALA A 123 -4.66 9.06 4.86
N GLY A 124 -3.46 8.90 4.30
CA GLY A 124 -2.20 8.86 5.05
C GLY A 124 -2.01 10.09 5.94
N PRO A 125 -1.23 10.00 7.02
CA PRO A 125 -1.06 11.09 7.97
C PRO A 125 -0.56 12.33 7.25
N ALA A 126 -1.34 13.42 7.35
CA ALA A 126 -1.01 14.72 6.76
C ALA A 126 0.43 15.12 7.19
N PRO A 127 1.29 15.54 6.24
CA PRO A 127 2.61 16.02 6.59
C PRO A 127 2.47 17.25 7.47
N GLY A 128 2.76 17.12 8.78
CA GLY A 128 2.83 18.30 9.63
C GLY A 128 2.02 18.35 10.90
N ARG A 129 1.30 17.31 11.32
CA ARG A 129 0.94 17.21 12.75
C ARG A 129 2.10 16.62 13.54
N GLY A 130 3.29 17.25 13.38
CA GLY A 130 4.34 17.17 14.37
C GLY A 130 3.72 17.58 15.70
N HIS A 131 3.82 16.71 16.66
CA HIS A 131 3.56 16.96 18.06
C HIS A 131 4.02 18.39 18.41
N VAL A 132 3.08 19.35 18.42
CA VAL A 132 3.32 20.65 19.03
C VAL A 132 3.43 20.31 20.52
N GLY A 133 4.67 20.08 20.93
CA GLY A 133 5.00 19.52 22.20
C GLY A 133 4.42 20.39 23.31
N SER A 134 3.87 19.70 24.29
CA SER A 134 3.60 20.23 25.63
C SER A 134 4.80 20.96 26.26
N GLY A 135 6.00 20.79 25.70
CA GLY A 135 7.23 21.44 26.12
C GLY A 135 7.29 22.96 25.97
N SER A 136 6.41 23.58 25.15
CA SER A 136 6.37 25.06 25.06
C SER A 136 5.59 25.69 26.22
N ARG A 137 4.58 25.00 26.75
CA ARG A 137 3.81 25.48 27.91
C ARG A 137 4.61 25.37 29.21
N ASP A 138 5.38 24.30 29.34
CA ASP A 138 6.21 24.09 30.53
C ASP A 138 7.40 25.06 30.59
N ARG A 139 7.96 25.46 29.44
CA ARG A 139 9.02 26.47 29.38
C ARG A 139 8.54 27.87 29.66
N LEU A 140 7.31 28.22 29.22
CA LEU A 140 6.71 29.51 29.54
C LEU A 140 6.31 29.59 31.01
N ALA A 141 5.78 28.51 31.59
CA ALA A 141 5.47 28.46 33.02
C ALA A 141 6.75 28.53 33.90
N ALA A 142 7.82 27.85 33.51
CA ALA A 142 9.09 27.90 34.20
C ALA A 142 9.76 29.29 34.12
N GLY A 143 9.66 29.97 32.96
CA GLY A 143 10.18 31.33 32.77
C GLY A 143 9.44 32.39 33.59
N LEU A 144 8.13 32.27 33.75
CA LEU A 144 7.32 33.20 34.54
C LEU A 144 7.53 33.05 36.04
N LEU A 145 7.89 31.85 36.53
CA LEU A 145 8.18 31.61 37.94
C LEU A 145 9.58 32.05 38.37
N SER A 146 10.54 32.12 37.45
CA SER A 146 11.88 32.62 37.72
C SER A 146 11.96 34.14 37.86
N ASP A 147 11.05 34.88 37.23
CA ASP A 147 11.05 36.34 37.24
C ASP A 147 10.39 36.94 38.50
N VAL A 148 9.60 36.17 39.24
CA VAL A 148 8.88 36.68 40.43
C VAL A 148 9.78 36.63 41.70
N GLY A 149 10.91 35.93 41.66
CA GLY A 149 11.83 35.74 42.81
C GLY A 149 12.89 36.80 43.02
N HIS A 150 12.94 37.88 42.20
CA HIS A 150 14.05 38.84 42.24
C HIS A 150 13.67 40.24 42.81
N TRP A 151 12.51 40.38 43.46
CA TRP A 151 12.06 41.64 44.10
C TRP A 151 11.88 41.50 45.62
N SER A 152 12.98 41.14 46.34
CA SER A 152 13.01 41.25 47.81
C SER A 152 14.41 41.58 48.27
#